data_445aee278d1ffc3be36ea33c47f37f91
#
_entry.id   445aee278d1ffc3be36ea33c47f37f91
#
_cell.length_a   1.000
_cell.length_b   1.000
_cell.length_c   1.000
_cell.angle_alpha   90.00
_cell.angle_beta   90.00
_cell.angle_gamma   90.00
#
_symmetry.space_group_name_H-M   'P 1'
#
loop_
_entity.id
_entity.type
_entity.pdbx_description
1 polymer ?
#
loop_
_entity_poly.entity_id
_entity_poly.type
_entity_poly.pdbx_seq_one_letter_code
_entity_poly.pdbx_strand_id
1 'polypeptide(L)'
;MVSWFGANFRGGMMTSSSLKKILFVCFILGALTIFLFYLNLVTQSSPLQGCPATHQTAFGQAQSTKLDPPFTLPATSSPAHLEPRIYDPMPNVSYQRKSCSCPKGTSNLSSILNLDEFDDIVKHRAQQYKSHLIRKKSVLNQFLLAPPNSPLQYPIQGFIVSPLQTSIIPGLSVHSVQKQNYQVTLSVSGGVLAVESLQEKDQVKGQDEKVLSISASSLHSLNDLLGRVSYRSTVYSIKSGDLVHFTFEEYKAVFPIVIRQPTVPVLYAFGADIKSQVTITTKTFLRYDKLNNLIRSIRKFYKDIKIIVADDSFKRRKVNGSNIEQYFMPPAQGWFAGRNLAVSQVTTKYFLWVDDDFEFTERTKIEKFVEIMESKPELDVVGGSVSSSTFSFMLVNEEGDEEGGCLRKVKGDYQPIPGFPDCFFTSVVTNFFLARTDAVRKVGFDPLLKRVGHSDFFIDGLGELLVGSCPGISTGHQAKRGKMSDPQYYKYRYPPKTETNLKMYLHFVKNHLKCIKY
;
A
#
# COMPACT_ATOMS: atom_id res chain seq x y z
N MET A 1 -2.78 -43.90 -21.81
CA MET A 1 -1.75 -44.95 -21.80
C MET A 1 -1.65 -45.54 -20.38
N VAL A 2 -2.77 -46.07 -19.89
CA VAL A 2 -2.85 -46.72 -18.57
C VAL A 2 -3.71 -47.99 -18.77
N SER A 3 -3.09 -49.03 -19.23
CA SER A 3 -3.56 -50.42 -19.13
C SER A 3 -2.57 -51.36 -19.79
N TRP A 4 -1.45 -51.60 -19.11
CA TRP A 4 -0.58 -52.75 -19.45
C TRP A 4 0.54 -52.94 -18.40
N PHE A 5 0.20 -53.27 -17.18
CA PHE A 5 1.12 -53.87 -16.21
C PHE A 5 0.34 -54.58 -15.11
N GLY A 6 -0.19 -55.71 -15.50
CA GLY A 6 -0.72 -56.67 -14.55
C GLY A 6 -0.45 -58.06 -15.05
N ALA A 7 0.70 -58.61 -14.73
CA ALA A 7 0.94 -60.06 -14.55
C ALA A 7 2.43 -60.33 -14.24
N ASN A 8 2.63 -61.05 -13.12
CA ASN A 8 3.81 -61.84 -12.78
C ASN A 8 5.09 -61.10 -12.28
N PHE A 9 5.11 -60.80 -11.00
CA PHE A 9 6.38 -60.80 -10.26
C PHE A 9 6.34 -61.86 -9.15
N ARG A 10 6.94 -63.05 -9.46
CA ARG A 10 7.43 -63.99 -8.44
C ARG A 10 8.66 -63.38 -7.78
N GLY A 11 8.72 -63.45 -6.46
CA GLY A 11 9.75 -62.87 -5.64
C GLY A 11 11.17 -63.27 -5.99
N GLY A 12 11.98 -62.29 -6.31
CA GLY A 12 13.43 -62.33 -6.31
C GLY A 12 13.92 -61.08 -5.60
N MET A 13 14.65 -61.23 -4.52
CA MET A 13 15.29 -60.15 -3.76
C MET A 13 16.24 -59.38 -4.68
N MET A 14 15.88 -58.19 -5.11
CA MET A 14 16.78 -57.30 -5.86
C MET A 14 17.95 -56.86 -4.98
N THR A 15 19.17 -57.06 -5.44
CA THR A 15 20.38 -56.59 -4.73
C THR A 15 20.41 -55.05 -4.76
N SER A 16 20.93 -54.45 -3.69
CA SER A 16 21.09 -52.97 -3.55
C SER A 16 21.77 -52.29 -4.74
N SER A 17 22.63 -53.03 -5.46
CA SER A 17 23.33 -52.58 -6.68
C SER A 17 22.38 -52.42 -7.88
N SER A 18 21.41 -53.31 -8.05
CA SER A 18 20.44 -53.24 -9.15
C SER A 18 19.44 -52.08 -8.98
N LEU A 19 19.02 -51.79 -7.74
CA LEU A 19 18.15 -50.68 -7.43
C LEU A 19 18.81 -49.31 -7.71
N LYS A 20 20.10 -49.18 -7.37
CA LYS A 20 20.90 -47.98 -7.67
C LYS A 20 21.06 -47.74 -9.17
N LYS A 21 21.24 -48.79 -9.96
CA LYS A 21 21.31 -48.67 -11.43
C LYS A 21 19.99 -48.24 -12.05
N ILE A 22 18.87 -48.77 -11.57
CA ILE A 22 17.52 -48.37 -12.05
C ILE A 22 17.21 -46.91 -11.68
N LEU A 23 17.51 -46.48 -10.45
CA LEU A 23 17.34 -45.09 -10.03
C LEU A 23 18.21 -44.13 -10.84
N PHE A 24 19.45 -44.52 -11.18
CA PHE A 24 20.34 -43.71 -12.00
C PHE A 24 19.84 -43.57 -13.44
N VAL A 25 19.32 -44.63 -14.03
CA VAL A 25 18.71 -44.59 -15.39
C VAL A 25 17.44 -43.75 -15.40
N CYS A 26 16.58 -43.86 -14.38
CA CYS A 26 15.38 -43.01 -14.25
C CYS A 26 15.75 -41.52 -14.08
N PHE A 27 16.83 -41.21 -13.35
CA PHE A 27 17.31 -39.84 -13.19
C PHE A 27 17.84 -39.26 -14.51
N ILE A 28 18.59 -40.03 -15.28
CA ILE A 28 19.10 -39.60 -16.61
C ILE A 28 17.94 -39.39 -17.59
N LEU A 29 16.94 -40.28 -17.61
CA LEU A 29 15.78 -40.15 -18.48
C LEU A 29 14.91 -38.93 -18.08
N GLY A 30 14.75 -38.68 -16.79
CA GLY A 30 14.08 -37.48 -16.29
C GLY A 30 14.79 -36.17 -16.66
N ALA A 31 16.12 -36.15 -16.55
CA ALA A 31 16.91 -34.97 -16.96
C ALA A 31 16.85 -34.75 -18.49
N LEU A 32 16.85 -35.83 -19.26
CA LEU A 32 16.74 -35.72 -20.73
C LEU A 32 15.36 -35.21 -21.18
N THR A 33 14.29 -35.62 -20.53
CA THR A 33 12.95 -35.13 -20.83
C THR A 33 12.78 -33.64 -20.46
N ILE A 34 13.34 -33.18 -19.34
CA ILE A 34 13.37 -31.78 -18.96
C ILE A 34 14.17 -30.95 -19.96
N PHE A 35 15.32 -31.46 -20.39
CA PHE A 35 16.18 -30.79 -21.39
C PHE A 35 15.50 -30.67 -22.76
N LEU A 36 14.83 -31.73 -23.22
CA LEU A 36 14.07 -31.71 -24.48
C LEU A 36 12.86 -30.77 -24.40
N PHE A 37 12.21 -30.69 -23.23
CA PHE A 37 11.12 -29.75 -23.00
C PHE A 37 11.63 -28.30 -23.03
N TYR A 38 12.77 -28.02 -22.43
CA TYR A 38 13.44 -26.73 -22.46
C TYR A 38 13.85 -26.32 -23.88
N LEU A 39 14.43 -27.25 -24.65
CA LEU A 39 14.74 -27.02 -26.06
C LEU A 39 13.50 -26.70 -26.91
N ASN A 40 12.39 -27.39 -26.65
CA ASN A 40 11.12 -27.14 -27.36
C ASN A 40 10.53 -25.77 -27.02
N LEU A 41 10.67 -25.31 -25.76
CA LEU A 41 10.29 -23.96 -25.34
C LEU A 41 11.15 -22.88 -26.01
N VAL A 42 12.46 -23.12 -26.14
CA VAL A 42 13.38 -22.16 -26.78
C VAL A 42 13.17 -22.08 -28.29
N THR A 43 12.81 -23.20 -28.94
CA THR A 43 12.54 -23.23 -30.39
C THR A 43 11.16 -22.74 -30.79
N GLN A 44 10.22 -22.61 -29.84
CA GLN A 44 8.88 -22.03 -30.07
C GLN A 44 8.83 -20.50 -29.89
N SER A 45 9.93 -19.85 -29.52
CA SER A 45 10.01 -18.39 -29.59
C SER A 45 10.12 -17.98 -31.07
N SER A 46 9.00 -17.87 -31.74
CA SER A 46 8.88 -17.28 -33.07
C SER A 46 9.41 -15.85 -33.05
N PRO A 47 10.19 -15.42 -34.04
CA PRO A 47 10.55 -14.03 -34.15
C PRO A 47 9.27 -13.19 -34.30
N LEU A 48 9.18 -12.11 -33.53
CA LEU A 48 8.14 -11.10 -33.64
C LEU A 48 7.98 -10.76 -35.13
N GLN A 49 6.85 -11.12 -35.72
CA GLN A 49 6.45 -10.67 -37.05
C GLN A 49 6.41 -9.15 -37.02
N GLY A 50 7.28 -8.53 -37.82
CA GLY A 50 7.28 -7.10 -38.04
C GLY A 50 5.92 -6.66 -38.57
N CYS A 51 5.41 -5.53 -38.07
CA CYS A 51 4.28 -4.84 -38.67
C CYS A 51 4.49 -4.67 -40.16
N PRO A 52 3.48 -4.92 -41.00
CA PRO A 52 3.60 -4.67 -42.43
C PRO A 52 3.75 -3.18 -42.68
N ALA A 53 4.86 -2.81 -43.32
CA ALA A 53 5.06 -1.49 -43.87
C ALA A 53 4.10 -1.31 -45.07
N THR A 54 3.01 -0.60 -44.86
CA THR A 54 2.13 -0.15 -45.94
C THR A 54 2.31 1.36 -46.16
N HIS A 55 2.49 1.68 -47.41
CA HIS A 55 2.53 2.97 -48.05
C HIS A 55 3.86 3.73 -48.06
N GLN A 56 4.72 3.34 -49.00
CA GLN A 56 5.55 4.31 -49.74
C GLN A 56 4.63 5.23 -50.56
N THR A 57 4.28 6.39 -50.03
CA THR A 57 3.84 7.50 -50.85
C THR A 57 5.09 8.18 -51.40
N ALA A 58 5.14 8.26 -52.73
CA ALA A 58 6.17 8.95 -53.48
C ALA A 58 6.37 10.38 -52.94
N PHE A 59 7.52 10.62 -52.32
CA PHE A 59 7.98 12.00 -52.11
C PHE A 59 8.45 12.53 -53.44
N GLY A 60 7.62 13.41 -54.06
CA GLY A 60 8.04 14.28 -55.12
C GLY A 60 9.24 15.10 -54.65
N GLN A 61 10.20 15.31 -55.58
CA GLN A 61 11.34 16.20 -55.39
C GLN A 61 10.84 17.57 -54.93
N ALA A 62 10.96 17.84 -53.61
CA ALA A 62 10.76 19.19 -53.09
C ALA A 62 12.01 20.00 -53.44
N GLN A 63 11.80 21.03 -54.23
CA GLN A 63 12.77 22.08 -54.48
C GLN A 63 13.30 22.60 -53.11
N SER A 64 14.63 22.71 -53.02
CA SER A 64 15.36 23.36 -51.97
C SER A 64 14.85 24.78 -51.74
N THR A 65 13.85 24.95 -50.90
CA THR A 65 13.57 26.24 -50.28
C THR A 65 14.58 26.42 -49.19
N LYS A 66 15.36 27.50 -49.25
CA LYS A 66 16.23 27.95 -48.18
C LYS A 66 15.44 27.88 -46.87
N LEU A 67 15.83 26.99 -45.99
CA LEU A 67 15.39 27.03 -44.60
C LEU A 67 15.82 28.38 -44.03
N ASP A 68 14.89 29.19 -43.61
CA ASP A 68 15.16 30.35 -42.79
C ASP A 68 16.00 29.90 -41.60
N PRO A 69 16.97 30.71 -41.15
CA PRO A 69 17.79 30.35 -40.02
C PRO A 69 16.90 30.07 -38.82
N PRO A 70 17.29 29.10 -37.96
CA PRO A 70 16.49 28.73 -36.81
C PRO A 70 16.16 29.99 -36.03
N PHE A 71 14.92 30.10 -35.59
CA PHE A 71 14.32 31.20 -34.86
C PHE A 71 15.32 31.76 -33.84
N THR A 72 16.01 32.84 -34.18
CA THR A 72 16.83 33.60 -33.26
C THR A 72 15.86 34.39 -32.41
N LEU A 73 15.64 33.92 -31.18
CA LEU A 73 15.02 34.75 -30.17
C LEU A 73 15.77 36.09 -30.13
N PRO A 74 15.09 37.25 -30.17
CA PRO A 74 15.75 38.51 -30.04
C PRO A 74 16.58 38.53 -28.79
N ALA A 75 17.86 38.86 -28.93
CA ALA A 75 18.80 39.07 -27.84
C ALA A 75 18.40 40.32 -27.05
N THR A 76 17.32 40.26 -26.33
CA THR A 76 16.87 41.29 -25.41
C THR A 76 16.73 40.68 -24.04
N SER A 77 17.63 41.06 -23.19
CA SER A 77 17.80 40.74 -21.79
C SER A 77 18.32 39.33 -21.52
N SER A 78 19.51 39.27 -20.94
CA SER A 78 19.95 38.10 -20.17
C SER A 78 18.75 37.63 -19.34
N PRO A 79 18.31 36.36 -19.46
CA PRO A 79 17.29 35.86 -18.56
C PRO A 79 17.84 36.11 -17.16
N ALA A 80 17.19 36.99 -16.41
CA ALA A 80 17.47 37.10 -14.99
C ALA A 80 17.51 35.68 -14.47
N HIS A 81 18.60 35.32 -13.80
CA HIS A 81 18.83 33.97 -13.30
C HIS A 81 17.61 33.53 -12.50
N LEU A 82 16.66 32.88 -13.16
CA LEU A 82 15.54 32.25 -12.50
C LEU A 82 16.09 30.99 -11.88
N GLU A 83 16.59 31.13 -10.65
CA GLU A 83 16.84 29.94 -9.85
C GLU A 83 15.57 29.09 -9.84
N PRO A 84 15.69 27.76 -10.02
CA PRO A 84 14.53 26.89 -9.92
C PRO A 84 13.89 27.13 -8.56
N ARG A 85 12.66 27.65 -8.57
CA ARG A 85 11.93 27.95 -7.34
C ARG A 85 11.32 26.67 -6.85
N ILE A 86 11.78 26.21 -5.71
CA ILE A 86 11.14 25.16 -4.95
C ILE A 86 10.02 25.84 -4.16
N TYR A 87 8.78 25.54 -4.51
CA TYR A 87 7.63 26.02 -3.77
C TYR A 87 7.23 24.96 -2.75
N ASP A 88 7.17 25.33 -1.49
CA ASP A 88 6.31 24.62 -0.56
C ASP A 88 4.87 24.71 -1.09
N PRO A 89 4.10 23.61 -1.04
CA PRO A 89 2.77 23.59 -1.64
C PRO A 89 1.93 24.71 -1.05
N MET A 90 1.81 25.80 -1.82
CA MET A 90 0.89 26.92 -1.64
C MET A 90 0.93 27.64 -0.29
N PRO A 91 1.94 28.45 0.02
CA PRO A 91 1.91 29.27 1.24
C PRO A 91 0.79 30.34 1.26
N ASN A 92 0.10 30.58 0.16
CA ASN A 92 -0.88 31.68 0.03
C ASN A 92 -2.27 31.31 -0.45
N VAL A 93 -2.57 30.06 -0.77
CA VAL A 93 -3.96 29.63 -0.72
C VAL A 93 -4.24 29.33 0.72
N SER A 94 -4.91 30.26 1.38
CA SER A 94 -5.42 30.06 2.72
C SER A 94 -6.59 29.05 2.66
N TYR A 95 -6.29 27.80 2.33
CA TYR A 95 -6.93 26.77 3.10
C TYR A 95 -6.50 27.11 4.52
N GLN A 96 -7.36 27.82 5.24
CA GLN A 96 -7.23 27.91 6.67
C GLN A 96 -7.25 26.46 7.15
N ARG A 97 -6.05 25.85 7.26
CA ARG A 97 -5.89 24.67 8.08
C ARG A 97 -6.43 25.10 9.43
N LYS A 98 -7.65 24.67 9.73
CA LYS A 98 -8.27 25.03 11.02
C LYS A 98 -7.27 24.53 12.05
N SER A 99 -6.59 25.47 12.69
CA SER A 99 -5.61 25.13 13.69
C SER A 99 -6.31 24.27 14.74
N CYS A 100 -5.69 23.16 15.10
CA CYS A 100 -6.22 22.30 16.13
C CYS A 100 -6.44 23.12 17.42
N SER A 101 -7.68 23.28 17.84
CA SER A 101 -8.05 23.92 19.10
C SER A 101 -8.83 22.93 19.96
N CYS A 102 -8.57 22.93 21.27
CA CYS A 102 -9.21 22.04 22.23
C CYS A 102 -10.28 22.80 23.02
N PRO A 103 -11.56 22.82 22.58
CA PRO A 103 -12.63 23.48 23.31
C PRO A 103 -12.88 22.83 24.68
N LYS A 104 -13.51 23.56 25.58
CA LYS A 104 -13.90 23.01 26.89
C LYS A 104 -14.79 21.76 26.71
N GLY A 105 -14.54 20.73 27.48
CA GLY A 105 -15.27 19.45 27.42
C GLY A 105 -14.72 18.42 26.47
N THR A 106 -13.61 18.70 25.75
CA THR A 106 -12.89 17.68 24.97
C THR A 106 -11.98 16.86 25.87
N SER A 107 -11.79 15.58 25.53
CA SER A 107 -10.74 14.77 26.16
C SER A 107 -9.38 15.29 25.71
N ASN A 108 -8.48 15.54 26.65
CA ASN A 108 -7.12 16.00 26.39
C ASN A 108 -6.08 15.12 27.10
N LEU A 109 -4.83 15.24 26.69
CA LEU A 109 -3.74 14.43 27.23
C LEU A 109 -3.56 14.63 28.75
N SER A 110 -3.66 15.86 29.25
CA SER A 110 -3.49 16.18 30.67
C SER A 110 -4.57 15.56 31.57
N SER A 111 -5.74 15.21 31.01
CA SER A 111 -6.81 14.52 31.76
C SER A 111 -6.57 13.02 31.96
N ILE A 112 -5.54 12.47 31.31
CA ILE A 112 -5.28 11.01 31.26
C ILE A 112 -3.98 10.66 31.96
N LEU A 113 -2.99 11.55 31.90
CA LEU A 113 -1.68 11.36 32.51
C LEU A 113 -1.64 11.91 33.93
N ASN A 114 -0.84 11.27 34.79
CA ASN A 114 -0.46 11.83 36.06
C ASN A 114 0.42 13.06 35.88
N LEU A 115 0.25 14.07 36.72
CA LEU A 115 1.00 15.34 36.65
C LEU A 115 2.52 15.14 36.68
N ASP A 116 2.99 14.17 37.47
CA ASP A 116 4.42 13.89 37.69
C ASP A 116 5.13 13.35 36.43
N GLU A 117 4.38 12.68 35.51
CA GLU A 117 4.91 12.07 34.29
C GLU A 117 4.64 12.92 33.05
N PHE A 118 3.82 13.97 33.19
CA PHE A 118 3.30 14.72 32.06
C PHE A 118 4.38 15.41 31.25
N ASP A 119 5.28 16.12 31.90
CA ASP A 119 6.31 16.91 31.22
C ASP A 119 7.31 16.04 30.43
N ASP A 120 7.71 14.90 30.99
CA ASP A 120 8.63 13.99 30.32
C ASP A 120 7.98 13.31 29.12
N ILE A 121 6.72 12.94 29.23
CA ILE A 121 5.94 12.36 28.12
C ILE A 121 5.76 13.39 27.01
N VAL A 122 5.44 14.63 27.34
CA VAL A 122 5.29 15.73 26.36
C VAL A 122 6.61 15.99 25.62
N LYS A 123 7.73 16.10 26.33
CA LYS A 123 9.06 16.28 25.73
C LYS A 123 9.41 15.11 24.81
N HIS A 124 9.20 13.89 25.25
CA HIS A 124 9.49 12.68 24.46
C HIS A 124 8.64 12.64 23.20
N ARG A 125 7.35 12.94 23.27
CA ARG A 125 6.44 13.02 22.13
C ARG A 125 6.90 14.08 21.11
N ALA A 126 7.23 15.27 21.59
CA ALA A 126 7.72 16.35 20.74
C ALA A 126 8.98 15.93 19.97
N GLN A 127 9.91 15.25 20.66
CA GLN A 127 11.13 14.73 20.02
C GLN A 127 10.83 13.64 18.98
N GLN A 128 9.93 12.71 19.28
CA GLN A 128 9.50 11.69 18.32
C GLN A 128 8.79 12.31 17.11
N TYR A 129 7.96 13.32 17.34
CA TYR A 129 7.28 14.03 16.26
C TYR A 129 8.27 14.78 15.35
N LYS A 130 9.26 15.47 15.91
CA LYS A 130 10.35 16.08 15.12
C LYS A 130 11.08 15.03 14.25
N SER A 131 11.41 13.89 14.84
CA SER A 131 12.02 12.78 14.11
C SER A 131 11.10 12.23 13.00
N HIS A 132 9.80 12.17 13.26
CA HIS A 132 8.79 11.76 12.26
C HIS A 132 8.71 12.76 11.10
N LEU A 133 8.71 14.08 11.38
CA LEU A 133 8.70 15.11 10.35
C LEU A 133 9.95 15.04 9.46
N ILE A 134 11.13 14.82 10.06
CA ILE A 134 12.38 14.63 9.30
C ILE A 134 12.26 13.42 8.36
N ARG A 135 11.76 12.29 8.85
CA ARG A 135 11.57 11.09 8.01
C ARG A 135 10.51 11.28 6.91
N LYS A 136 9.50 12.09 7.16
CA LYS A 136 8.44 12.39 6.17
C LYS A 136 8.75 13.58 5.28
N LYS A 137 9.79 14.36 5.56
CA LYS A 137 10.20 15.46 4.69
C LYS A 137 10.68 14.86 3.37
N SER A 138 9.81 14.87 2.40
CA SER A 138 10.10 14.37 1.05
C SER A 138 10.07 15.53 0.07
N VAL A 139 11.05 15.58 -0.80
CA VAL A 139 11.07 16.51 -1.94
C VAL A 139 9.87 16.31 -2.89
N LEU A 140 9.20 15.16 -2.79
CA LEU A 140 7.99 14.86 -3.58
C LEU A 140 6.81 15.77 -3.23
N ASN A 141 6.82 16.40 -2.06
CA ASN A 141 5.81 17.37 -1.63
C ASN A 141 6.13 18.81 -2.08
N GLN A 142 7.24 19.01 -2.79
CA GLN A 142 7.66 20.30 -3.28
C GLN A 142 7.25 20.49 -4.73
N PHE A 143 6.76 21.68 -5.07
CA PHE A 143 6.49 22.07 -6.44
C PHE A 143 7.79 22.55 -7.09
N LEU A 144 8.21 21.88 -8.16
CA LEU A 144 9.36 22.28 -8.96
C LEU A 144 8.87 23.02 -10.19
N LEU A 145 9.23 24.29 -10.31
CA LEU A 145 9.13 25.05 -11.54
C LEU A 145 10.46 24.95 -12.28
N ALA A 146 10.50 24.13 -13.32
CA ALA A 146 11.64 24.11 -14.22
C ALA A 146 11.71 25.44 -15.00
N PRO A 147 12.85 26.14 -15.00
CA PRO A 147 13.03 27.30 -15.87
C PRO A 147 13.02 26.89 -17.34
N PRO A 148 12.86 27.82 -18.30
CA PRO A 148 13.13 27.54 -19.70
C PRO A 148 14.52 26.93 -19.85
N ASN A 149 14.62 25.77 -20.45
CA ASN A 149 15.69 24.83 -20.20
C ASN A 149 16.58 24.52 -21.39
N SER A 150 16.58 25.34 -22.41
CA SER A 150 17.58 25.22 -23.46
C SER A 150 18.92 25.75 -22.92
N PRO A 151 20.00 25.01 -22.99
CA PRO A 151 20.30 23.83 -23.80
C PRO A 151 20.26 22.49 -23.07
N LEU A 152 19.67 22.42 -21.88
CA LEU A 152 19.66 21.21 -21.05
C LEU A 152 18.51 20.28 -21.42
N GLN A 153 18.81 19.00 -21.61
CA GLN A 153 17.82 17.91 -21.69
C GLN A 153 17.94 17.03 -20.46
N TYR A 154 16.81 16.75 -19.81
CA TYR A 154 16.74 16.00 -18.56
C TYR A 154 15.33 15.45 -18.32
N PRO A 155 15.13 14.46 -17.44
CA PRO A 155 13.80 13.93 -17.13
C PRO A 155 13.01 14.92 -16.27
N ILE A 156 12.25 15.82 -16.89
CA ILE A 156 11.51 16.93 -16.23
C ILE A 156 10.57 16.41 -15.13
N GLN A 157 9.88 15.29 -15.39
CA GLN A 157 8.98 14.66 -14.42
C GLN A 157 9.71 13.78 -13.40
N GLY A 158 11.03 13.69 -13.52
CA GLY A 158 11.86 12.81 -12.72
C GLY A 158 11.77 11.34 -13.15
N PHE A 159 12.32 10.48 -12.34
CA PHE A 159 12.30 9.04 -12.56
C PHE A 159 12.31 8.28 -11.22
N ILE A 160 11.98 6.99 -11.28
CA ILE A 160 11.84 6.13 -10.10
C ILE A 160 13.07 5.25 -9.97
N VAL A 161 13.63 5.18 -8.76
CA VAL A 161 14.74 4.27 -8.43
C VAL A 161 14.38 3.42 -7.21
N SER A 162 14.93 2.22 -7.15
CA SER A 162 14.86 1.40 -5.94
C SER A 162 15.91 1.87 -4.92
N PRO A 163 15.63 1.78 -3.61
CA PRO A 163 16.59 2.13 -2.59
C PRO A 163 17.90 1.33 -2.74
N LEU A 164 19.04 2.00 -2.55
CA LEU A 164 20.38 1.42 -2.61
C LEU A 164 20.79 0.77 -3.95
N GLN A 165 19.94 0.82 -4.95
CA GLN A 165 20.27 0.32 -6.29
C GLN A 165 20.74 1.45 -7.19
N THR A 166 21.75 1.15 -7.99
CA THR A 166 22.26 2.06 -9.02
C THR A 166 21.31 2.03 -10.22
N SER A 167 20.95 3.20 -10.72
CA SER A 167 20.08 3.36 -11.90
C SER A 167 20.60 4.50 -12.77
N ILE A 168 20.68 4.28 -14.07
CA ILE A 168 21.06 5.33 -15.01
C ILE A 168 19.98 6.40 -15.03
N ILE A 169 20.38 7.67 -14.99
CA ILE A 169 19.46 8.81 -15.13
C ILE A 169 19.07 8.92 -16.61
N PRO A 170 17.78 8.76 -16.94
CA PRO A 170 17.38 8.73 -18.35
C PRO A 170 17.43 10.13 -18.98
N GLY A 171 17.89 10.18 -20.23
CA GLY A 171 17.72 11.33 -21.12
C GLY A 171 18.53 12.58 -20.75
N LEU A 172 19.64 12.44 -20.03
CA LEU A 172 20.56 13.57 -19.82
C LEU A 172 21.34 13.89 -21.10
N SER A 173 21.27 15.13 -21.56
CA SER A 173 22.12 15.63 -22.63
C SER A 173 22.21 17.17 -22.63
N VAL A 174 23.17 17.69 -23.38
CA VAL A 174 23.35 19.13 -23.62
C VAL A 174 23.27 19.39 -25.11
N HIS A 175 22.55 20.44 -25.50
CA HIS A 175 22.47 20.94 -26.86
C HIS A 175 23.13 22.32 -26.92
N SER A 176 24.32 22.41 -27.49
CA SER A 176 25.10 23.66 -27.55
C SER A 176 25.82 23.78 -28.89
N VAL A 177 26.25 25.00 -29.19
CA VAL A 177 27.15 25.25 -30.32
C VAL A 177 28.50 24.60 -30.11
N GLN A 178 29.27 24.41 -31.16
CA GLN A 178 30.59 23.80 -31.09
C GLN A 178 31.54 24.67 -30.25
N LYS A 179 32.21 24.06 -29.26
CA LYS A 179 33.17 24.63 -28.35
C LYS A 179 34.40 23.72 -28.24
N GLN A 180 35.50 24.27 -27.72
CA GLN A 180 36.71 23.47 -27.49
C GLN A 180 36.66 22.67 -26.18
N ASN A 181 35.85 23.11 -25.22
CA ASN A 181 35.71 22.44 -23.95
C ASN A 181 34.28 22.59 -23.42
N TYR A 182 33.74 21.52 -22.87
CA TYR A 182 32.43 21.45 -22.25
C TYR A 182 32.58 20.96 -20.82
N GLN A 183 31.89 21.61 -19.91
CA GLN A 183 31.88 21.20 -18.50
C GLN A 183 30.46 21.23 -17.96
N VAL A 184 30.04 20.16 -17.32
CA VAL A 184 28.76 20.05 -16.62
C VAL A 184 29.00 19.65 -15.18
N THR A 185 28.06 20.01 -14.32
CA THR A 185 28.04 19.58 -12.92
C THR A 185 26.64 19.08 -12.56
N LEU A 186 26.59 17.91 -11.94
CA LEU A 186 25.38 17.38 -11.34
C LEU A 186 25.57 17.27 -9.83
N SER A 187 24.53 17.53 -9.05
CA SER A 187 24.59 17.36 -7.60
C SER A 187 23.29 16.85 -7.02
N VAL A 188 23.39 16.09 -5.93
CA VAL A 188 22.28 15.47 -5.19
C VAL A 188 22.47 15.62 -3.69
N SER A 189 21.44 15.40 -2.90
CA SER A 189 21.52 15.50 -1.44
C SER A 189 21.43 14.15 -0.73
N GLY A 190 20.58 13.25 -1.20
CA GLY A 190 20.23 11.98 -0.56
C GLY A 190 20.85 10.73 -1.20
N GLY A 191 21.72 10.93 -2.20
CA GLY A 191 22.37 9.85 -2.91
C GLY A 191 23.78 10.19 -3.35
N VAL A 192 24.31 9.39 -4.27
CA VAL A 192 25.59 9.60 -4.95
C VAL A 192 25.41 9.43 -6.46
N LEU A 193 26.26 10.12 -7.20
CA LEU A 193 26.30 10.11 -8.66
C LEU A 193 27.56 9.42 -9.16
N ALA A 194 27.46 8.72 -10.27
CA ALA A 194 28.59 8.09 -10.92
C ALA A 194 28.41 8.08 -12.45
N VAL A 195 29.49 7.91 -13.18
CA VAL A 195 29.44 7.58 -14.62
C VAL A 195 29.79 6.11 -14.75
N GLU A 196 28.90 5.33 -15.35
CA GLU A 196 29.12 3.90 -15.57
C GLU A 196 30.16 3.66 -16.68
N SER A 197 30.96 2.61 -16.52
CA SER A 197 31.93 2.17 -17.54
C SER A 197 32.92 3.28 -17.97
N LEU A 198 33.53 3.98 -16.98
CA LEU A 198 34.55 4.99 -17.22
C LEU A 198 35.75 4.41 -17.98
N GLN A 199 36.30 5.20 -18.90
CA GLN A 199 37.54 4.91 -19.62
C GLN A 199 38.65 5.84 -19.10
N GLU A 200 39.92 5.46 -19.25
CA GLU A 200 41.07 6.26 -18.78
C GLU A 200 41.11 7.70 -19.36
N LYS A 201 40.56 7.89 -20.57
CA LYS A 201 40.48 9.20 -21.23
C LYS A 201 39.37 10.10 -20.71
N ASP A 202 38.41 9.57 -19.95
CA ASP A 202 37.22 10.30 -19.49
C ASP A 202 37.59 11.23 -18.33
N GLN A 203 37.20 12.50 -18.47
CA GLN A 203 37.52 13.52 -17.44
C GLN A 203 36.29 13.69 -16.53
N VAL A 204 36.22 12.85 -15.49
CA VAL A 204 35.13 12.84 -14.51
C VAL A 204 35.73 13.03 -13.10
N LYS A 205 35.14 13.92 -12.31
CA LYS A 205 35.49 14.15 -10.90
C LYS A 205 34.27 13.96 -10.04
N GLY A 206 34.43 13.39 -8.85
CA GLY A 206 33.34 13.16 -7.90
C GLY A 206 32.58 11.84 -8.18
N GLN A 207 33.28 10.81 -8.66
CA GLN A 207 32.73 9.47 -8.85
C GLN A 207 32.28 8.89 -7.51
N ASP A 208 31.03 8.39 -7.44
CA ASP A 208 30.38 7.94 -6.20
C ASP A 208 30.25 9.03 -5.10
N GLU A 209 30.20 10.29 -5.51
CA GLU A 209 30.02 11.42 -4.60
C GLU A 209 28.68 12.13 -4.85
N LYS A 210 28.37 13.10 -3.98
CA LYS A 210 27.16 13.94 -4.12
C LYS A 210 27.26 14.97 -5.23
N VAL A 211 28.46 15.27 -5.68
CA VAL A 211 28.72 16.24 -6.74
C VAL A 211 29.58 15.57 -7.79
N LEU A 212 29.08 15.52 -9.00
CA LEU A 212 29.75 14.93 -10.15
C LEU A 212 30.04 16.04 -11.17
N SER A 213 31.29 16.18 -11.58
CA SER A 213 31.71 17.10 -12.64
C SER A 213 32.29 16.34 -13.81
N ILE A 214 31.79 16.61 -15.00
CA ILE A 214 32.17 15.94 -16.25
C ILE A 214 32.74 17.01 -17.19
N SER A 215 33.92 16.77 -17.76
CA SER A 215 34.53 17.62 -18.78
C SER A 215 34.81 16.84 -20.05
N ALA A 216 34.59 17.44 -21.19
CA ALA A 216 34.83 16.81 -22.49
C ALA A 216 35.26 17.84 -23.55
N SER A 217 36.07 17.41 -24.51
CA SER A 217 36.54 18.24 -25.64
C SER A 217 35.53 18.32 -26.80
N SER A 218 34.50 17.47 -26.78
CA SER A 218 33.45 17.49 -27.79
C SER A 218 32.07 17.29 -27.17
N LEU A 219 31.01 17.85 -27.80
CA LEU A 219 29.64 17.68 -27.38
C LEU A 219 29.19 16.23 -27.45
N HIS A 220 29.69 15.48 -28.45
CA HIS A 220 29.40 14.06 -28.58
C HIS A 220 29.94 13.26 -27.38
N SER A 221 31.20 13.47 -27.01
CA SER A 221 31.80 12.82 -25.83
C SER A 221 31.12 13.21 -24.54
N LEU A 222 30.73 14.50 -24.39
CA LEU A 222 29.95 14.94 -23.23
C LEU A 222 28.61 14.20 -23.12
N ASN A 223 27.87 14.14 -24.21
CA ASN A 223 26.55 13.48 -24.22
C ASN A 223 26.65 11.95 -24.06
N ASP A 224 27.72 11.33 -24.54
CA ASP A 224 28.01 9.92 -24.27
C ASP A 224 28.22 9.68 -22.76
N LEU A 225 29.00 10.53 -22.10
CA LEU A 225 29.21 10.46 -20.64
C LEU A 225 27.92 10.73 -19.88
N LEU A 226 27.15 11.75 -20.28
CA LEU A 226 25.84 12.07 -19.67
C LEU A 226 24.84 10.93 -19.79
N GLY A 227 24.83 10.20 -20.92
CA GLY A 227 23.98 9.03 -21.11
C GLY A 227 24.34 7.85 -20.18
N ARG A 228 25.50 7.88 -19.55
CA ARG A 228 26.00 6.86 -18.60
C ARG A 228 25.99 7.32 -17.16
N VAL A 229 25.47 8.53 -16.86
CA VAL A 229 25.35 9.02 -15.47
C VAL A 229 24.32 8.19 -14.74
N SER A 230 24.73 7.67 -13.61
CA SER A 230 23.87 6.89 -12.71
C SER A 230 23.69 7.58 -11.37
N TYR A 231 22.61 7.23 -10.71
CA TYR A 231 22.28 7.65 -9.36
C TYR A 231 22.08 6.42 -8.48
N ARG A 232 22.59 6.46 -7.25
CA ARG A 232 22.36 5.47 -6.22
C ARG A 232 21.97 6.15 -4.91
N SER A 233 20.77 5.84 -4.39
CA SER A 233 20.34 6.34 -3.08
C SER A 233 21.22 5.74 -1.97
N THR A 234 21.63 6.56 -1.02
CA THR A 234 22.35 6.11 0.19
C THR A 234 21.44 6.01 1.42
N VAL A 235 20.16 6.38 1.24
CA VAL A 235 19.15 6.31 2.31
C VAL A 235 18.22 5.12 2.05
N TYR A 236 18.16 4.20 3.01
CA TYR A 236 17.23 3.08 2.96
C TYR A 236 15.83 3.56 3.36
N SER A 237 15.10 4.10 2.39
CA SER A 237 13.72 4.52 2.55
C SER A 237 12.91 4.11 1.33
N ILE A 238 11.75 3.49 1.55
CA ILE A 238 10.86 3.01 0.48
C ILE A 238 9.89 4.07 -0.04
N LYS A 239 9.87 5.25 0.57
CA LYS A 239 9.00 6.37 0.17
C LYS A 239 9.73 7.68 0.45
N SER A 240 10.71 8.00 -0.36
CA SER A 240 11.47 9.24 -0.27
C SER A 240 11.79 9.76 -1.65
N GLY A 241 12.45 10.88 -1.74
CA GLY A 241 12.92 11.44 -2.98
C GLY A 241 14.18 12.26 -2.78
N ASP A 242 14.83 12.57 -3.88
CA ASP A 242 15.98 13.45 -3.97
C ASP A 242 15.80 14.42 -5.13
N LEU A 243 16.59 15.48 -5.16
CA LEU A 243 16.64 16.43 -6.26
C LEU A 243 18.00 16.37 -6.92
N VAL A 244 18.02 16.25 -8.24
CA VAL A 244 19.22 16.43 -9.04
C VAL A 244 19.26 17.87 -9.52
N HIS A 245 20.36 18.55 -9.21
CA HIS A 245 20.70 19.83 -9.80
C HIS A 245 21.66 19.57 -10.95
N PHE A 246 21.30 19.99 -12.15
CA PHE A 246 22.08 19.83 -13.37
C PHE A 246 22.46 21.21 -13.91
N THR A 247 23.75 21.48 -14.00
CA THR A 247 24.28 22.81 -14.39
C THR A 247 25.23 22.68 -15.57
N PHE A 248 25.02 23.53 -16.57
CA PHE A 248 25.91 23.75 -17.69
C PHE A 248 26.01 25.24 -17.93
N GLU A 249 27.19 25.82 -17.73
CA GLU A 249 27.43 27.28 -17.78
C GLU A 249 26.44 28.01 -16.83
N GLU A 250 25.70 29.00 -17.35
CA GLU A 250 24.66 29.74 -16.62
C GLU A 250 23.34 28.98 -16.49
N TYR A 251 23.14 27.88 -17.26
CA TYR A 251 21.91 27.13 -17.27
C TYR A 251 21.85 26.13 -16.13
N LYS A 252 20.72 26.14 -15.43
CA LYS A 252 20.46 25.24 -14.30
C LYS A 252 19.12 24.57 -14.48
N ALA A 253 19.08 23.28 -14.25
CA ALA A 253 17.86 22.48 -14.17
C ALA A 253 17.80 21.71 -12.87
N VAL A 254 16.59 21.50 -12.36
CA VAL A 254 16.34 20.66 -11.19
C VAL A 254 15.23 19.70 -11.52
N PHE A 255 15.42 18.42 -11.19
CA PHE A 255 14.39 17.41 -11.39
C PHE A 255 14.38 16.40 -10.24
N PRO A 256 13.20 15.79 -9.94
CA PRO A 256 13.05 14.90 -8.81
C PRO A 256 13.45 13.45 -9.15
N ILE A 257 14.00 12.77 -8.15
CA ILE A 257 14.15 11.32 -8.13
C ILE A 257 13.19 10.77 -7.09
N VAL A 258 12.32 9.86 -7.48
CA VAL A 258 11.41 9.14 -6.58
C VAL A 258 12.07 7.85 -6.14
N ILE A 259 12.37 7.74 -4.84
CA ILE A 259 12.99 6.53 -4.28
C ILE A 259 11.86 5.67 -3.68
N ARG A 260 11.57 4.54 -4.31
CA ARG A 260 10.56 3.61 -3.81
C ARG A 260 10.87 2.17 -4.19
N GLN A 261 10.48 1.25 -3.31
CA GLN A 261 10.47 -0.17 -3.61
C GLN A 261 9.30 -0.47 -4.55
N PRO A 262 9.47 -1.26 -5.60
CA PRO A 262 8.34 -1.76 -6.37
C PRO A 262 7.44 -2.62 -5.47
N THR A 263 6.13 -2.42 -5.61
CA THR A 263 5.15 -3.25 -4.90
C THR A 263 5.01 -4.59 -5.61
N VAL A 264 5.10 -5.67 -4.84
CA VAL A 264 4.79 -7.01 -5.35
C VAL A 264 3.28 -7.16 -5.39
N PRO A 265 2.67 -7.49 -6.55
CA PRO A 265 1.23 -7.67 -6.63
C PRO A 265 0.80 -8.91 -5.83
N VAL A 266 -0.31 -8.77 -5.11
CA VAL A 266 -0.98 -9.89 -4.45
C VAL A 266 -2.13 -10.33 -5.35
N LEU A 267 -2.03 -11.56 -5.89
CA LEU A 267 -3.03 -12.13 -6.77
C LEU A 267 -3.82 -13.20 -6.02
N TYR A 268 -5.11 -13.23 -6.25
CA TYR A 268 -6.02 -14.22 -5.68
C TYR A 268 -6.50 -15.19 -6.76
N ALA A 269 -6.91 -16.40 -6.36
CA ALA A 269 -7.48 -17.37 -7.27
C ALA A 269 -8.71 -16.78 -7.97
N PHE A 270 -8.80 -16.96 -9.28
CA PHE A 270 -9.94 -16.51 -10.06
C PHE A 270 -11.15 -17.39 -9.77
N GLY A 271 -12.29 -16.77 -9.51
CA GLY A 271 -13.57 -17.44 -9.36
C GLY A 271 -14.70 -16.42 -9.43
N ALA A 272 -15.72 -16.73 -10.22
CA ALA A 272 -16.87 -15.83 -10.40
C ALA A 272 -17.91 -15.95 -9.27
N ASP A 273 -17.87 -17.03 -8.51
CA ASP A 273 -18.83 -17.28 -7.44
C ASP A 273 -18.39 -16.65 -6.11
N ILE A 274 -19.36 -16.31 -5.26
CA ILE A 274 -19.11 -15.66 -3.97
C ILE A 274 -18.20 -16.48 -3.05
N LYS A 275 -18.30 -17.81 -3.08
CA LYS A 275 -17.49 -18.67 -2.20
C LYS A 275 -16.00 -18.68 -2.54
N SER A 276 -15.63 -18.38 -3.79
CA SER A 276 -14.23 -18.23 -4.21
C SER A 276 -13.67 -16.85 -3.92
N GLN A 277 -14.52 -15.83 -3.79
CA GLN A 277 -14.12 -14.44 -3.60
C GLN A 277 -14.15 -14.00 -2.14
N VAL A 278 -15.05 -14.58 -1.33
CA VAL A 278 -15.33 -14.11 0.03
C VAL A 278 -15.22 -15.24 1.06
N THR A 279 -14.51 -14.97 2.14
CA THR A 279 -14.52 -15.77 3.37
C THR A 279 -15.26 -15.00 4.45
N ILE A 280 -16.20 -15.64 5.16
CA ILE A 280 -16.83 -15.03 6.33
C ILE A 280 -15.93 -15.25 7.54
N THR A 281 -15.68 -14.19 8.30
CA THR A 281 -14.85 -14.24 9.50
C THR A 281 -15.64 -13.78 10.71
N THR A 282 -15.50 -14.48 11.81
CA THR A 282 -16.14 -14.14 13.08
C THR A 282 -15.26 -14.51 14.27
N LYS A 283 -15.57 -13.95 15.42
CA LYS A 283 -14.90 -14.29 16.68
C LYS A 283 -15.93 -14.61 17.74
N THR A 284 -15.73 -15.68 18.47
CA THR A 284 -16.62 -16.07 19.59
C THR A 284 -15.88 -16.13 20.92
N PHE A 285 -16.62 -15.89 21.99
CA PHE A 285 -16.18 -16.08 23.37
C PHE A 285 -17.37 -16.47 24.24
N LEU A 286 -17.41 -17.73 24.66
CA LEU A 286 -18.46 -18.30 25.56
C LEU A 286 -19.90 -18.23 25.01
N ARG A 287 -20.09 -17.93 23.71
CA ARG A 287 -21.41 -17.72 23.09
C ARG A 287 -21.70 -18.69 21.94
N TYR A 288 -21.41 -19.98 22.13
CA TYR A 288 -21.58 -20.99 21.08
C TYR A 288 -23.02 -21.10 20.53
N ASP A 289 -24.04 -20.86 21.36
CA ASP A 289 -25.42 -20.84 20.91
C ASP A 289 -25.68 -19.75 19.89
N LYS A 290 -25.12 -18.54 20.15
CA LYS A 290 -25.19 -17.42 19.20
C LYS A 290 -24.42 -17.73 17.93
N LEU A 291 -23.18 -18.22 18.07
CA LEU A 291 -22.35 -18.63 16.94
C LEU A 291 -23.06 -19.69 16.06
N ASN A 292 -23.66 -20.71 16.67
CA ASN A 292 -24.40 -21.74 15.94
C ASN A 292 -25.64 -21.18 15.21
N ASN A 293 -26.32 -20.20 15.79
CA ASN A 293 -27.44 -19.51 15.14
C ASN A 293 -26.94 -18.68 13.95
N LEU A 294 -25.83 -17.94 14.09
CA LEU A 294 -25.18 -17.23 13.00
C LEU A 294 -24.86 -18.20 11.86
N ILE A 295 -24.15 -19.29 12.14
CA ILE A 295 -23.75 -20.28 11.13
C ILE A 295 -24.98 -20.87 10.43
N ARG A 296 -26.02 -21.23 11.17
CA ARG A 296 -27.28 -21.73 10.56
C ARG A 296 -27.92 -20.69 9.64
N SER A 297 -27.93 -19.42 10.04
CA SER A 297 -28.47 -18.35 9.21
C SER A 297 -27.64 -18.12 7.95
N ILE A 298 -26.30 -18.17 8.04
CA ILE A 298 -25.41 -18.10 6.88
C ILE A 298 -25.73 -19.24 5.90
N ARG A 299 -25.84 -20.48 6.38
CA ARG A 299 -26.07 -21.67 5.55
C ARG A 299 -27.42 -21.69 4.82
N LYS A 300 -28.39 -20.90 5.26
CA LYS A 300 -29.67 -20.71 4.53
C LYS A 300 -29.46 -20.01 3.18
N PHE A 301 -28.53 -19.07 3.12
CA PHE A 301 -28.30 -18.24 1.94
C PHE A 301 -27.01 -18.62 1.19
N TYR A 302 -25.97 -19.03 1.92
CA TYR A 302 -24.63 -19.33 1.41
C TYR A 302 -24.17 -20.71 1.92
N LYS A 303 -24.60 -21.77 1.22
CA LYS A 303 -24.40 -23.17 1.65
C LYS A 303 -22.92 -23.54 1.87
N ASP A 304 -22.06 -23.15 0.93
CA ASP A 304 -20.67 -23.63 0.83
C ASP A 304 -19.62 -22.54 1.09
N ILE A 305 -20.00 -21.35 1.51
CA ILE A 305 -19.05 -20.29 1.79
C ILE A 305 -18.16 -20.67 2.98
N LYS A 306 -16.87 -20.37 2.87
CA LYS A 306 -15.90 -20.63 3.95
C LYS A 306 -16.20 -19.72 5.14
N ILE A 307 -16.17 -20.28 6.35
CA ILE A 307 -16.35 -19.55 7.60
C ILE A 307 -15.11 -19.80 8.48
N ILE A 308 -14.46 -18.74 8.91
CA ILE A 308 -13.35 -18.80 9.87
C ILE A 308 -13.83 -18.26 11.20
N VAL A 309 -13.64 -19.07 12.26
CA VAL A 309 -14.02 -18.72 13.61
C VAL A 309 -12.77 -18.63 14.49
N ALA A 310 -12.48 -17.45 15.05
CA ALA A 310 -11.51 -17.31 16.12
C ALA A 310 -12.22 -17.49 17.47
N ASP A 311 -11.66 -18.33 18.34
CA ASP A 311 -12.31 -18.74 19.59
C ASP A 311 -11.33 -18.67 20.76
N ASP A 312 -11.57 -17.77 21.69
CA ASP A 312 -10.78 -17.60 22.92
C ASP A 312 -11.56 -18.01 24.20
N SER A 313 -12.53 -18.91 24.04
CA SER A 313 -13.33 -19.42 25.16
C SER A 313 -12.52 -20.30 26.11
N PHE A 314 -12.81 -20.22 27.42
CA PHE A 314 -12.21 -21.10 28.44
C PHE A 314 -12.59 -22.56 28.23
N LYS A 315 -13.87 -22.81 27.94
CA LYS A 315 -14.39 -24.15 27.63
C LYS A 315 -14.55 -24.27 26.12
N ARG A 316 -13.55 -24.88 25.49
CA ARG A 316 -13.53 -25.08 24.06
C ARG A 316 -14.60 -26.07 23.61
N ARG A 317 -15.38 -25.72 22.60
CA ARG A 317 -16.36 -26.61 21.94
C ARG A 317 -16.14 -26.54 20.43
N LYS A 318 -15.98 -27.69 19.81
CA LYS A 318 -15.86 -27.77 18.35
C LYS A 318 -17.20 -27.41 17.70
N VAL A 319 -17.14 -26.54 16.71
CA VAL A 319 -18.29 -26.23 15.85
C VAL A 319 -18.25 -27.16 14.64
N ASN A 320 -19.35 -27.85 14.38
CA ASN A 320 -19.46 -28.79 13.27
C ASN A 320 -20.12 -28.11 12.07
N GLY A 321 -19.64 -28.42 10.87
CA GLY A 321 -20.20 -27.95 9.59
C GLY A 321 -19.19 -28.04 8.46
N SER A 322 -19.68 -28.09 7.22
CA SER A 322 -18.82 -28.04 6.04
C SER A 322 -18.19 -26.66 5.88
N ASN A 323 -16.93 -26.59 5.44
CA ASN A 323 -16.19 -25.35 5.19
C ASN A 323 -16.15 -24.40 6.39
N ILE A 324 -16.00 -24.94 7.62
CA ILE A 324 -15.79 -24.18 8.84
C ILE A 324 -14.40 -24.51 9.38
N GLU A 325 -13.60 -23.46 9.55
CA GLU A 325 -12.30 -23.54 10.22
C GLU A 325 -12.40 -22.81 11.56
N GLN A 326 -12.15 -23.52 12.65
CA GLN A 326 -12.17 -22.97 14.00
C GLN A 326 -10.77 -23.00 14.59
N TYR A 327 -10.29 -21.84 15.01
CA TYR A 327 -8.97 -21.64 15.58
C TYR A 327 -9.09 -21.28 17.07
N PHE A 328 -8.60 -22.17 17.93
CA PHE A 328 -8.60 -21.97 19.37
C PHE A 328 -7.40 -21.15 19.80
N MET A 329 -7.67 -20.04 20.44
CA MET A 329 -6.69 -19.15 21.04
C MET A 329 -6.52 -19.45 22.53
N PRO A 330 -5.47 -18.91 23.19
CA PRO A 330 -5.47 -18.81 24.64
C PRO A 330 -6.73 -18.08 25.12
N PRO A 331 -7.29 -18.45 26.29
CA PRO A 331 -8.54 -17.86 26.75
C PRO A 331 -8.46 -16.34 26.97
N ALA A 332 -9.56 -15.65 26.72
CA ALA A 332 -9.76 -14.23 27.02
C ALA A 332 -8.73 -13.27 26.40
N GLN A 333 -8.19 -13.59 25.22
CA GLN A 333 -7.28 -12.70 24.46
C GLN A 333 -7.99 -11.45 23.93
N GLY A 334 -9.30 -11.51 23.77
CA GLY A 334 -10.10 -10.38 23.37
C GLY A 334 -10.44 -10.32 21.89
N TRP A 335 -11.23 -9.30 21.55
CA TRP A 335 -11.89 -9.20 20.26
C TRP A 335 -10.90 -8.96 19.12
N PHE A 336 -9.93 -8.07 19.35
CA PHE A 336 -8.97 -7.65 18.30
C PHE A 336 -7.90 -8.69 18.01
N ALA A 337 -7.44 -9.41 19.04
CA ALA A 337 -6.57 -10.57 18.84
C ALA A 337 -7.26 -11.65 17.99
N GLY A 338 -8.55 -11.90 18.25
CA GLY A 338 -9.37 -12.82 17.45
C GLY A 338 -9.56 -12.34 16.01
N ARG A 339 -9.72 -11.05 15.79
CA ARG A 339 -9.80 -10.48 14.41
C ARG A 339 -8.51 -10.68 13.65
N ASN A 340 -7.35 -10.38 14.25
CA ASN A 340 -6.06 -10.61 13.62
C ASN A 340 -5.89 -12.09 13.24
N LEU A 341 -6.19 -13.00 14.13
CA LEU A 341 -6.12 -14.43 13.84
C LEU A 341 -7.04 -14.81 12.68
N ALA A 342 -8.32 -14.44 12.73
CA ALA A 342 -9.28 -14.80 11.70
C ALA A 342 -8.87 -14.25 10.32
N VAL A 343 -8.48 -12.99 10.23
CA VAL A 343 -8.06 -12.35 8.97
C VAL A 343 -6.74 -12.92 8.46
N SER A 344 -5.82 -13.34 9.34
CA SER A 344 -4.55 -13.96 8.92
C SER A 344 -4.74 -15.29 8.18
N GLN A 345 -5.86 -15.99 8.42
CA GLN A 345 -6.20 -17.28 7.80
C GLN A 345 -7.03 -17.14 6.50
N VAL A 346 -7.44 -15.94 6.14
CA VAL A 346 -8.22 -15.70 4.92
C VAL A 346 -7.33 -15.88 3.68
N THR A 347 -7.78 -16.64 2.71
CA THR A 347 -7.10 -16.86 1.42
C THR A 347 -7.82 -16.26 0.23
N THR A 348 -9.02 -15.71 0.45
CA THR A 348 -9.84 -15.06 -0.57
C THR A 348 -9.52 -13.56 -0.67
N LYS A 349 -9.86 -12.95 -1.81
CA LYS A 349 -9.66 -11.52 -2.07
C LYS A 349 -10.35 -10.64 -1.02
N TYR A 350 -11.54 -11.05 -0.61
CA TYR A 350 -12.35 -10.36 0.37
C TYR A 350 -12.64 -11.24 1.57
N PHE A 351 -12.88 -10.61 2.70
CA PHE A 351 -13.55 -11.24 3.82
C PHE A 351 -14.73 -10.40 4.30
N LEU A 352 -15.77 -11.06 4.77
CA LEU A 352 -16.90 -10.42 5.44
C LEU A 352 -16.74 -10.60 6.95
N TRP A 353 -16.58 -9.49 7.68
CA TRP A 353 -16.61 -9.53 9.15
C TRP A 353 -18.04 -9.52 9.66
N VAL A 354 -18.36 -10.43 10.56
CA VAL A 354 -19.63 -10.49 11.27
C VAL A 354 -19.42 -10.84 12.74
N ASP A 355 -20.20 -10.24 13.63
CA ASP A 355 -20.19 -10.63 15.05
C ASP A 355 -20.96 -11.92 15.26
N ASP A 356 -20.61 -12.73 16.26
CA ASP A 356 -21.17 -14.06 16.48
C ASP A 356 -22.66 -14.06 16.90
N ASP A 357 -23.23 -12.88 17.19
CA ASP A 357 -24.64 -12.67 17.50
C ASP A 357 -25.45 -12.00 16.36
N PHE A 358 -24.90 -11.97 15.15
CA PHE A 358 -25.66 -11.54 13.96
C PHE A 358 -26.49 -12.67 13.39
N GLU A 359 -27.45 -12.31 12.54
CA GLU A 359 -28.32 -13.24 11.85
C GLU A 359 -28.52 -12.80 10.39
N PHE A 360 -28.15 -13.66 9.44
CA PHE A 360 -28.34 -13.39 8.01
C PHE A 360 -29.82 -13.42 7.66
N THR A 361 -30.22 -12.46 6.84
CA THR A 361 -31.58 -12.27 6.34
C THR A 361 -31.57 -12.16 4.82
N GLU A 362 -32.71 -12.06 4.18
CA GLU A 362 -32.84 -11.82 2.74
C GLU A 362 -32.15 -10.51 2.28
N ARG A 363 -31.98 -9.57 3.20
CA ARG A 363 -31.27 -8.30 2.94
C ARG A 363 -29.75 -8.42 3.06
N THR A 364 -29.24 -9.56 3.53
CA THR A 364 -27.80 -9.81 3.66
C THR A 364 -27.24 -10.28 2.32
N LYS A 365 -26.99 -9.36 1.40
CA LYS A 365 -26.53 -9.61 0.04
C LYS A 365 -25.03 -9.36 -0.08
N ILE A 366 -24.22 -10.42 0.07
CA ILE A 366 -22.74 -10.33 -0.05
C ILE A 366 -22.35 -9.91 -1.47
N GLU A 367 -23.09 -10.36 -2.48
CA GLU A 367 -22.86 -10.06 -3.89
C GLU A 367 -22.86 -8.56 -4.17
N LYS A 368 -23.75 -7.81 -3.51
CA LYS A 368 -23.80 -6.35 -3.65
C LYS A 368 -22.55 -5.66 -3.07
N PHE A 369 -22.02 -6.17 -1.97
CA PHE A 369 -20.74 -5.66 -1.46
C PHE A 369 -19.60 -5.90 -2.44
N VAL A 370 -19.54 -7.12 -3.02
CA VAL A 370 -18.50 -7.47 -4.01
C VAL A 370 -18.65 -6.60 -5.26
N GLU A 371 -19.87 -6.41 -5.77
CA GLU A 371 -20.16 -5.55 -6.91
C GLU A 371 -19.61 -4.13 -6.71
N ILE A 372 -19.85 -3.54 -5.54
CA ILE A 372 -19.36 -2.21 -5.19
C ILE A 372 -17.82 -2.21 -5.15
N MET A 373 -17.21 -3.19 -4.49
CA MET A 373 -15.76 -3.28 -4.33
C MET A 373 -15.04 -3.57 -5.66
N GLU A 374 -15.66 -4.31 -6.58
CA GLU A 374 -15.10 -4.57 -7.91
C GLU A 374 -15.28 -3.35 -8.84
N SER A 375 -16.39 -2.63 -8.70
CA SER A 375 -16.65 -1.39 -9.47
C SER A 375 -15.78 -0.21 -9.00
N LYS A 376 -15.30 -0.26 -7.76
CA LYS A 376 -14.46 0.78 -7.13
C LYS A 376 -13.21 0.13 -6.53
N PRO A 377 -12.18 -0.09 -7.37
CA PRO A 377 -10.93 -0.73 -6.93
C PRO A 377 -10.21 0.00 -5.79
N GLU A 378 -10.49 1.28 -5.62
CA GLU A 378 -9.90 2.12 -4.57
C GLU A 378 -10.50 1.86 -3.19
N LEU A 379 -11.74 1.30 -3.12
CA LEU A 379 -12.38 0.97 -1.85
C LEU A 379 -11.71 -0.22 -1.19
N ASP A 380 -11.40 -0.08 0.09
CA ASP A 380 -10.79 -1.13 0.91
C ASP A 380 -11.79 -1.79 1.85
N VAL A 381 -12.79 -1.03 2.32
CA VAL A 381 -13.81 -1.50 3.26
C VAL A 381 -15.18 -0.93 2.89
N VAL A 382 -16.21 -1.76 2.88
CA VAL A 382 -17.60 -1.33 2.73
C VAL A 382 -18.44 -1.95 3.84
N GLY A 383 -19.04 -1.10 4.68
CA GLY A 383 -19.93 -1.51 5.76
C GLY A 383 -21.40 -1.49 5.38
N GLY A 384 -22.17 -2.38 5.99
CA GLY A 384 -23.62 -2.37 5.93
C GLY A 384 -24.26 -1.84 7.21
N SER A 385 -25.55 -2.14 7.40
CA SER A 385 -26.29 -1.85 8.61
C SER A 385 -26.60 -3.09 9.42
N VAL A 386 -26.76 -2.93 10.73
CA VAL A 386 -27.14 -4.00 11.66
C VAL A 386 -28.50 -3.64 12.26
N SER A 387 -29.55 -4.39 11.96
CA SER A 387 -30.92 -4.13 12.44
C SER A 387 -31.34 -2.65 12.26
N SER A 388 -31.13 -2.10 11.09
CA SER A 388 -31.39 -0.68 10.74
C SER A 388 -30.50 0.36 11.46
N SER A 389 -29.54 -0.07 12.25
CA SER A 389 -28.55 0.82 12.86
C SER A 389 -27.35 0.99 11.95
N THR A 390 -27.03 2.22 11.62
CA THR A 390 -25.79 2.61 10.92
C THR A 390 -24.86 3.26 11.92
N PHE A 391 -23.66 2.70 12.04
CA PHE A 391 -22.60 3.31 12.84
C PHE A 391 -21.55 3.87 11.87
N SER A 392 -21.85 5.06 11.33
CA SER A 392 -20.98 5.72 10.34
C SER A 392 -20.67 7.14 10.78
N PHE A 393 -19.43 7.54 10.63
CA PHE A 393 -18.97 8.92 10.84
C PHE A 393 -17.61 9.14 10.18
N MET A 394 -17.33 10.40 9.87
CA MET A 394 -16.01 10.83 9.41
C MET A 394 -15.09 11.08 10.60
N LEU A 395 -13.84 10.69 10.43
CA LEU A 395 -12.72 11.05 11.30
C LEU A 395 -11.88 12.10 10.57
N VAL A 396 -11.84 13.30 11.12
CA VAL A 396 -11.02 14.39 10.60
C VAL A 396 -9.83 14.57 11.53
N ASN A 397 -8.64 14.36 10.98
CA ASN A 397 -7.39 14.67 11.67
C ASN A 397 -7.00 16.11 11.34
N GLU A 398 -6.99 16.97 12.35
CA GLU A 398 -6.50 18.34 12.24
C GLU A 398 -5.05 18.34 12.70
N GLU A 399 -4.13 18.60 11.77
CA GLU A 399 -2.70 18.70 12.09
C GLU A 399 -2.48 19.76 13.16
N GLY A 400 -1.62 19.44 14.11
CA GLY A 400 -1.24 20.32 15.20
C GLY A 400 0.22 20.74 15.10
N ASP A 401 0.73 21.17 16.23
CA ASP A 401 2.08 21.58 16.48
C ASP A 401 2.89 20.48 17.24
N GLU A 402 3.96 20.87 17.90
CA GLU A 402 4.78 19.98 18.73
C GLU A 402 3.99 19.34 19.89
N GLU A 403 2.91 19.97 20.34
CA GLU A 403 2.06 19.43 21.39
C GLU A 403 1.11 18.34 20.88
N GLY A 404 0.77 18.35 19.59
CA GLY A 404 -0.08 17.36 18.93
C GLY A 404 -1.24 17.94 18.16
N GLY A 405 -1.90 17.07 17.38
CA GLY A 405 -3.07 17.36 16.58
C GLY A 405 -4.40 17.12 17.29
N CYS A 406 -5.50 17.32 16.56
CA CYS A 406 -6.84 17.04 17.02
C CYS A 406 -7.52 15.98 16.15
N LEU A 407 -8.19 15.05 16.78
CA LEU A 407 -9.07 14.10 16.08
C LEU A 407 -10.54 14.52 16.32
N ARG A 408 -11.27 14.75 15.23
CA ARG A 408 -12.68 15.17 15.29
C ARG A 408 -13.57 14.14 14.62
N LYS A 409 -14.64 13.78 15.32
CA LYS A 409 -15.73 12.96 14.79
C LYS A 409 -16.80 13.86 14.20
N VAL A 410 -17.13 13.62 12.92
CA VAL A 410 -18.16 14.38 12.20
C VAL A 410 -19.23 13.42 11.67
N LYS A 411 -20.49 13.78 11.85
CA LYS A 411 -21.64 13.07 11.25
C LYS A 411 -22.30 13.98 10.22
N GLY A 412 -22.82 13.40 9.15
CA GLY A 412 -23.42 14.14 8.03
C GLY A 412 -22.39 14.52 6.96
N ASP A 413 -22.84 15.21 5.94
CA ASP A 413 -22.05 15.69 4.79
C ASP A 413 -21.23 14.58 4.09
N TYR A 414 -21.82 13.39 4.00
CA TYR A 414 -21.18 12.26 3.34
C TYR A 414 -21.24 12.42 1.82
N GLN A 415 -20.14 12.14 1.16
CA GLN A 415 -20.07 12.10 -0.29
C GLN A 415 -20.58 10.75 -0.80
N PRO A 416 -21.50 10.72 -1.79
CA PRO A 416 -21.98 9.48 -2.36
C PRO A 416 -20.87 8.75 -3.12
N ILE A 417 -20.93 7.42 -3.12
CA ILE A 417 -20.03 6.61 -3.95
C ILE A 417 -20.55 6.68 -5.39
N PRO A 418 -19.74 7.13 -6.36
CA PRO A 418 -20.15 7.26 -7.74
C PRO A 418 -20.70 5.94 -8.32
N GLY A 419 -21.91 5.96 -8.86
CA GLY A 419 -22.62 4.78 -9.36
C GLY A 419 -23.45 4.03 -8.30
N PHE A 420 -23.35 4.40 -7.02
CA PHE A 420 -24.08 3.78 -5.91
C PHE A 420 -24.67 4.86 -4.99
N PRO A 421 -25.79 5.49 -5.38
CA PRO A 421 -26.32 6.67 -4.69
C PRO A 421 -26.76 6.40 -3.25
N ASP A 422 -27.09 5.16 -2.90
CA ASP A 422 -27.44 4.74 -1.54
C ASP A 422 -26.23 4.44 -0.65
N CYS A 423 -25.03 4.55 -1.21
CA CYS A 423 -23.76 4.30 -0.53
C CYS A 423 -22.93 5.59 -0.47
N PHE A 424 -22.17 5.77 0.58
CA PHE A 424 -21.38 6.98 0.80
C PHE A 424 -20.01 6.68 1.42
N PHE A 425 -19.05 7.57 1.19
CA PHE A 425 -17.75 7.51 1.84
C PHE A 425 -17.86 7.90 3.31
N THR A 426 -17.10 7.20 4.15
CA THR A 426 -17.04 7.42 5.59
C THR A 426 -15.67 7.01 6.12
N SER A 427 -15.36 7.31 7.38
CA SER A 427 -14.12 6.78 7.99
C SER A 427 -14.35 5.57 8.86
N VAL A 428 -15.57 5.34 9.34
CA VAL A 428 -15.89 4.25 10.28
C VAL A 428 -17.22 3.62 9.91
N VAL A 429 -17.31 2.31 9.97
CA VAL A 429 -18.53 1.53 9.71
C VAL A 429 -18.84 0.56 10.84
N THR A 430 -19.99 -0.10 10.78
CA THR A 430 -20.42 -1.14 11.74
C THR A 430 -19.49 -2.37 11.70
N ASN A 431 -19.67 -3.29 12.66
CA ASN A 431 -19.02 -4.62 12.65
C ASN A 431 -19.57 -5.58 11.58
N PHE A 432 -20.33 -5.08 10.64
CA PHE A 432 -20.80 -5.80 9.48
C PHE A 432 -20.23 -5.12 8.23
N PHE A 433 -19.11 -5.63 7.74
CA PHE A 433 -18.40 -5.03 6.62
C PHE A 433 -17.66 -6.07 5.77
N LEU A 434 -17.63 -5.84 4.47
CA LEU A 434 -16.73 -6.51 3.54
C LEU A 434 -15.44 -5.69 3.42
N ALA A 435 -14.30 -6.36 3.37
CA ALA A 435 -13.00 -5.68 3.23
C ALA A 435 -12.02 -6.46 2.33
N ARG A 436 -11.09 -5.73 1.70
CA ARG A 436 -9.93 -6.32 1.03
C ARG A 436 -9.00 -6.95 2.06
N THR A 437 -8.68 -8.20 1.85
CA THR A 437 -7.86 -8.97 2.81
C THR A 437 -6.47 -8.38 2.98
N ASP A 438 -5.83 -7.99 1.88
CA ASP A 438 -4.48 -7.40 1.88
C ASP A 438 -4.45 -6.01 2.54
N ALA A 439 -5.44 -5.17 2.28
CA ALA A 439 -5.54 -3.83 2.86
C ALA A 439 -5.69 -3.89 4.39
N VAL A 440 -6.57 -4.76 4.89
CA VAL A 440 -6.77 -4.91 6.33
C VAL A 440 -5.57 -5.56 7.02
N ARG A 441 -4.90 -6.53 6.38
CA ARG A 441 -3.66 -7.12 6.91
C ARG A 441 -2.54 -6.10 7.06
N LYS A 442 -2.49 -5.12 6.18
CA LYS A 442 -1.49 -4.05 6.22
C LYS A 442 -1.68 -3.13 7.44
N VAL A 443 -2.93 -2.83 7.80
CA VAL A 443 -3.25 -2.01 8.97
C VAL A 443 -3.22 -2.84 10.25
N GLY A 444 -3.89 -3.98 10.27
CA GLY A 444 -4.02 -4.85 11.43
C GLY A 444 -4.98 -4.33 12.51
N PHE A 445 -5.20 -5.15 13.53
CA PHE A 445 -6.01 -4.79 14.70
C PHE A 445 -5.11 -4.82 15.94
N ASP A 446 -5.08 -3.74 16.72
CA ASP A 446 -4.25 -3.68 17.92
C ASP A 446 -4.78 -4.65 19.02
N PRO A 447 -4.08 -5.75 19.33
CA PRO A 447 -4.57 -6.75 20.27
C PRO A 447 -4.63 -6.25 21.72
N LEU A 448 -3.88 -5.18 22.06
CA LEU A 448 -3.90 -4.58 23.39
C LEU A 448 -5.26 -3.94 23.71
N LEU A 449 -6.01 -3.53 22.70
CA LEU A 449 -7.31 -2.89 22.87
C LEU A 449 -8.44 -3.87 23.20
N LYS A 450 -8.17 -5.15 23.18
CA LYS A 450 -9.13 -6.21 23.50
C LYS A 450 -10.52 -5.94 22.90
N ARG A 451 -11.41 -5.30 23.68
CA ARG A 451 -12.81 -5.06 23.29
C ARG A 451 -13.11 -3.62 22.87
N VAL A 452 -12.30 -2.66 23.25
CA VAL A 452 -12.61 -1.23 23.07
C VAL A 452 -12.11 -0.61 21.77
N GLY A 453 -11.54 -1.40 20.88
CA GLY A 453 -10.76 -0.93 19.72
C GLY A 453 -11.52 -0.71 18.41
N HIS A 454 -12.87 -0.81 18.33
CA HIS A 454 -13.56 -0.76 17.04
C HIS A 454 -13.21 0.48 16.19
N SER A 455 -13.29 1.67 16.75
CA SER A 455 -12.89 2.91 16.08
C SER A 455 -11.38 3.02 15.85
N ASP A 456 -10.58 2.32 16.66
CA ASP A 456 -9.12 2.42 16.60
C ASP A 456 -8.54 1.78 15.36
N PHE A 457 -9.14 0.69 14.89
CA PHE A 457 -8.78 0.10 13.59
C PHE A 457 -8.92 1.13 12.46
N PHE A 458 -10.00 1.91 12.46
CA PHE A 458 -10.22 2.93 11.45
C PHE A 458 -9.33 4.18 11.66
N ILE A 459 -8.96 4.49 12.90
CA ILE A 459 -7.98 5.55 13.19
C ILE A 459 -6.61 5.13 12.67
N ASP A 460 -6.19 3.90 12.93
CA ASP A 460 -4.94 3.33 12.43
C ASP A 460 -4.94 3.22 10.88
N GLY A 461 -6.13 3.08 10.29
CA GLY A 461 -6.34 3.03 8.84
C GLY A 461 -6.45 4.40 8.15
N LEU A 462 -6.44 5.52 8.89
CA LEU A 462 -6.50 6.85 8.27
C LEU A 462 -5.29 7.08 7.34
N GLY A 463 -5.58 7.45 6.10
CA GLY A 463 -4.56 7.61 5.05
C GLY A 463 -4.09 6.30 4.38
N GLU A 464 -4.59 5.13 4.84
CA GLU A 464 -4.28 3.82 4.26
C GLU A 464 -5.54 3.11 3.72
N LEU A 465 -6.72 3.34 4.33
CA LEU A 465 -7.97 2.70 3.95
C LEU A 465 -8.99 3.70 3.41
N LEU A 466 -9.57 3.41 2.27
CA LEU A 466 -10.77 4.08 1.77
C LEU A 466 -12.00 3.28 2.18
N VAL A 467 -12.89 3.91 2.95
CA VAL A 467 -14.02 3.24 3.60
C VAL A 467 -15.34 3.79 3.07
N GLY A 468 -16.27 2.89 2.74
CA GLY A 468 -17.63 3.21 2.33
C GLY A 468 -18.67 2.59 3.27
N SER A 469 -19.88 3.11 3.24
CA SER A 469 -21.05 2.59 3.95
C SER A 469 -22.23 2.47 3.00
N CYS A 470 -22.89 1.30 3.01
CA CYS A 470 -24.07 0.98 2.21
C CYS A 470 -25.19 0.47 3.12
N PRO A 471 -25.97 1.35 3.74
CA PRO A 471 -27.01 0.99 4.71
C PRO A 471 -28.08 0.05 4.17
N GLY A 472 -28.31 0.04 2.85
CA GLY A 472 -29.27 -0.84 2.18
C GLY A 472 -28.89 -2.32 2.25
N ILE A 473 -27.61 -2.64 2.50
CA ILE A 473 -27.15 -4.01 2.75
C ILE A 473 -27.13 -4.23 4.26
N SER A 474 -27.95 -5.14 4.77
CA SER A 474 -28.16 -5.26 6.20
C SER A 474 -28.12 -6.71 6.70
N THR A 475 -27.74 -6.84 7.96
CA THR A 475 -27.86 -8.10 8.72
C THR A 475 -28.74 -7.89 9.95
N GLY A 476 -29.38 -8.95 10.42
CA GLY A 476 -30.10 -8.93 11.68
C GLY A 476 -29.16 -9.06 12.88
N HIS A 477 -29.68 -8.72 14.03
CA HIS A 477 -29.05 -9.00 15.33
C HIS A 477 -29.95 -9.95 16.12
N GLN A 478 -29.38 -11.05 16.59
CA GLN A 478 -30.15 -12.04 17.36
C GLN A 478 -30.71 -11.42 18.63
N ALA A 479 -32.00 -11.65 18.88
CA ALA A 479 -32.67 -11.12 20.07
C ALA A 479 -31.95 -11.49 21.37
N LYS A 480 -32.00 -10.59 22.34
CA LYS A 480 -31.43 -10.79 23.68
C LYS A 480 -32.24 -11.80 24.53
N ARG A 481 -33.15 -12.57 23.90
CA ARG A 481 -34.03 -13.52 24.59
C ARG A 481 -33.24 -14.70 25.17
N GLY A 482 -33.36 -14.91 26.49
CA GLY A 482 -32.82 -16.04 27.23
C GLY A 482 -31.74 -15.64 28.26
N LYS A 483 -31.61 -16.42 29.33
CA LYS A 483 -30.47 -16.34 30.24
C LYS A 483 -29.21 -16.52 29.42
N MET A 484 -28.28 -15.59 29.51
CA MET A 484 -26.99 -15.78 28.87
C MET A 484 -26.38 -17.08 29.36
N SER A 485 -25.94 -17.91 28.43
CA SER A 485 -25.49 -19.27 28.68
C SER A 485 -24.26 -19.37 29.59
N ASP A 486 -23.54 -18.28 29.80
CA ASP A 486 -22.36 -18.26 30.64
C ASP A 486 -22.23 -16.93 31.45
N PRO A 487 -22.36 -16.99 32.79
CA PRO A 487 -22.15 -15.80 33.64
C PRO A 487 -20.78 -15.14 33.50
N GLN A 488 -19.76 -15.91 33.12
CA GLN A 488 -18.40 -15.39 32.93
C GLN A 488 -18.33 -14.41 31.75
N TYR A 489 -19.19 -14.57 30.73
CA TYR A 489 -19.22 -13.63 29.60
C TYR A 489 -19.45 -12.19 30.04
N TYR A 490 -20.31 -11.94 31.02
CA TYR A 490 -20.59 -10.59 31.53
C TYR A 490 -19.37 -9.92 32.15
N LYS A 491 -18.53 -10.69 32.85
CA LYS A 491 -17.28 -10.19 33.42
C LYS A 491 -16.36 -9.57 32.35
N TYR A 492 -16.38 -10.11 31.15
CA TYR A 492 -15.54 -9.65 30.02
C TYR A 492 -16.27 -8.74 29.03
N ARG A 493 -17.61 -8.60 29.15
CA ARG A 493 -18.38 -7.74 28.26
C ARG A 493 -18.12 -6.26 28.48
N TYR A 494 -17.99 -5.88 29.74
CA TYR A 494 -17.75 -4.50 30.13
C TYR A 494 -16.26 -4.34 30.42
N PRO A 495 -15.54 -3.57 29.56
CA PRO A 495 -14.12 -3.36 29.78
C PRO A 495 -13.90 -2.62 31.10
N PRO A 496 -12.89 -3.01 31.90
CA PRO A 496 -12.52 -2.26 33.07
C PRO A 496 -12.03 -0.85 32.68
N LYS A 497 -12.11 0.08 33.63
CA LYS A 497 -11.67 1.47 33.41
C LYS A 497 -10.22 1.55 32.90
N THR A 498 -9.36 0.62 33.31
CA THR A 498 -7.98 0.50 32.85
C THR A 498 -7.85 0.27 31.35
N GLU A 499 -8.71 -0.56 30.74
CA GLU A 499 -8.71 -0.77 29.28
C GLU A 499 -9.18 0.50 28.52
N THR A 500 -10.16 1.21 29.08
CA THR A 500 -10.60 2.48 28.50
C THR A 500 -9.52 3.56 28.60
N ASN A 501 -8.83 3.64 29.73
CA ASN A 501 -7.71 4.56 29.91
C ASN A 501 -6.54 4.22 28.98
N LEU A 502 -6.20 2.93 28.82
CA LEU A 502 -5.18 2.50 27.86
C LEU A 502 -5.53 2.94 26.43
N LYS A 503 -6.78 2.74 26.03
CA LYS A 503 -7.25 3.21 24.72
C LYS A 503 -7.03 4.72 24.55
N MET A 504 -7.43 5.52 25.53
CA MET A 504 -7.28 6.96 25.47
C MET A 504 -5.79 7.37 25.47
N TYR A 505 -4.98 6.71 26.29
CA TYR A 505 -3.53 6.90 26.29
C TYR A 505 -2.91 6.62 24.90
N LEU A 506 -3.28 5.50 24.27
CA LEU A 506 -2.81 5.15 22.93
C LEU A 506 -3.23 6.20 21.89
N HIS A 507 -4.47 6.70 21.93
CA HIS A 507 -4.92 7.76 21.02
C HIS A 507 -4.03 9.00 21.13
N PHE A 508 -3.73 9.46 22.34
CA PHE A 508 -2.94 10.67 22.54
C PHE A 508 -1.45 10.47 22.24
N VAL A 509 -0.88 9.36 22.68
CA VAL A 509 0.57 9.13 22.57
C VAL A 509 0.93 8.58 21.19
N LYS A 510 0.28 7.50 20.74
CA LYS A 510 0.56 6.84 19.45
C LYS A 510 0.23 7.74 18.26
N ASN A 511 -0.89 8.45 18.30
CA ASN A 511 -1.37 9.28 17.20
C ASN A 511 -0.96 10.76 17.32
N HIS A 512 -0.13 11.11 18.25
CA HIS A 512 0.33 12.47 18.50
C HIS A 512 -0.82 13.48 18.59
N LEU A 513 -1.86 13.15 19.36
CA LEU A 513 -3.03 14.02 19.56
C LEU A 513 -2.89 14.82 20.85
N LYS A 514 -3.39 16.06 20.86
CA LYS A 514 -3.58 16.86 22.07
C LYS A 514 -5.04 16.90 22.53
N CYS A 515 -6.00 16.70 21.62
CA CYS A 515 -7.39 16.50 22.00
C CYS A 515 -8.21 15.68 21.01
N ILE A 516 -9.29 15.08 21.53
CA ILE A 516 -10.28 14.34 20.76
C ILE A 516 -11.64 15.01 20.96
N LYS A 517 -12.30 15.37 19.85
CA LYS A 517 -13.63 16.01 19.78
C LYS A 517 -14.64 14.96 19.30
N TYR A 518 -15.57 14.56 20.16
CA TYR A 518 -16.64 13.61 19.84
C TYR A 518 -17.93 14.28 19.41
#